data_3d7828249c1c6708146342c76fcf5881
#
_entry.id   3d7828249c1c6708146342c76fcf5881
#
_cell.length_a   1.000
_cell.length_b   1.000
_cell.length_c   1.000
_cell.angle_alpha   90.00
_cell.angle_beta   90.00
_cell.angle_gamma   90.00
#
_symmetry.space_group_name_H-M   'P 1'
#
loop_
_entity.id
_entity.type
_entity.pdbx_description
1 polymer ?
#
loop_
_entity_poly.entity_id
_entity_poly.type
_entity_poly.pdbx_seq_one_letter_code
_entity_poly.pdbx_strand_id
1 'polypeptide(L)'
;RFAPGIPVLRYHGTARSLDGLRPDTIVLTTYGVARREAAALAAHPWGLIAADEAQAIKNPISRTAKALRTIPADARFALTGTPVENRLVDLWALLDWTTPGLLGPLDRFRREIAVPVERDRDPDAAESLARLVRPFLLRRRKSDPDIAPDLPPKTETDRVVPLTTEQVTLYKATVDEVM
;
A
#
# COMPACT_ATOMS: atom_id res chain seq x y z
N ARG A 1 7.75 -16.37 -16.95
CA ARG A 1 8.63 -17.31 -16.27
C ARG A 1 7.86 -18.21 -15.28
N PHE A 2 7.00 -17.64 -14.43
CA PHE A 2 6.26 -18.40 -13.41
C PHE A 2 4.88 -18.92 -13.89
N ALA A 3 4.27 -18.24 -14.86
CA ALA A 3 2.96 -18.60 -15.41
C ALA A 3 2.92 -18.29 -16.92
N PRO A 4 3.70 -19.02 -17.75
CA PRO A 4 3.89 -18.68 -19.17
C PRO A 4 2.62 -18.86 -20.03
N GLY A 5 1.62 -19.60 -19.54
CA GLY A 5 0.35 -19.80 -20.25
C GLY A 5 -0.72 -18.73 -20.00
N ILE A 6 -0.48 -17.79 -19.07
CA ILE A 6 -1.46 -16.74 -18.78
C ILE A 6 -1.23 -15.55 -19.71
N PRO A 7 -2.23 -15.13 -20.51
CA PRO A 7 -2.11 -13.95 -21.35
C PRO A 7 -2.02 -12.67 -20.49
N VAL A 8 -1.19 -11.73 -20.93
CA VAL A 8 -0.97 -10.46 -20.24
C VAL A 8 -1.22 -9.30 -21.20
N LEU A 9 -2.14 -8.41 -20.82
CA LEU A 9 -2.42 -7.16 -21.53
C LEU A 9 -1.80 -5.99 -20.75
N ARG A 10 -0.99 -5.17 -21.44
CA ARG A 10 -0.49 -3.90 -20.86
C ARG A 10 -1.46 -2.78 -21.19
N TYR A 11 -2.25 -2.38 -20.20
CA TYR A 11 -3.18 -1.27 -20.32
C TYR A 11 -2.49 0.05 -19.95
N HIS A 12 -1.71 0.56 -20.92
CA HIS A 12 -0.88 1.76 -20.75
C HIS A 12 -0.64 2.46 -22.10
N GLY A 13 -0.24 3.73 -22.07
CA GLY A 13 0.01 4.53 -23.29
C GLY A 13 -1.28 5.11 -23.89
N THR A 14 -1.18 5.62 -25.13
CA THR A 14 -2.29 6.27 -25.85
C THR A 14 -3.20 5.28 -26.57
N ALA A 15 -2.65 4.17 -27.05
CA ALA A 15 -3.38 3.13 -27.80
C ALA A 15 -3.92 2.00 -26.88
N ARG A 16 -4.16 2.29 -25.59
CA ARG A 16 -4.71 1.27 -24.67
C ARG A 16 -6.17 0.97 -24.99
N SER A 17 -6.52 -0.29 -25.04
CA SER A 17 -7.90 -0.76 -25.16
C SER A 17 -8.11 -2.01 -24.30
N LEU A 18 -9.36 -2.20 -23.88
CA LEU A 18 -9.85 -3.43 -23.24
C LEU A 18 -10.74 -4.25 -24.19
N ASP A 19 -10.84 -3.85 -25.45
CA ASP A 19 -11.62 -4.54 -26.44
C ASP A 19 -11.08 -5.96 -26.68
N GLY A 20 -11.97 -6.93 -26.72
CA GLY A 20 -11.60 -8.34 -26.90
C GLY A 20 -10.87 -8.96 -25.71
N LEU A 21 -10.94 -8.35 -24.51
CA LEU A 21 -10.35 -8.90 -23.30
C LEU A 21 -10.93 -10.28 -22.99
N ARG A 22 -10.06 -11.28 -22.85
CA ARG A 22 -10.44 -12.65 -22.48
C ARG A 22 -10.52 -12.77 -20.95
N PRO A 23 -11.43 -13.62 -20.43
CA PRO A 23 -11.62 -13.78 -18.98
C PRO A 23 -10.37 -14.22 -18.21
N ASP A 24 -9.46 -14.92 -18.87
CA ASP A 24 -8.21 -15.47 -18.30
C ASP A 24 -7.00 -14.53 -18.42
N THR A 25 -7.22 -13.28 -18.83
CA THR A 25 -6.13 -12.32 -19.08
C THR A 25 -5.79 -11.51 -17.84
N ILE A 26 -4.50 -11.40 -17.54
CA ILE A 26 -3.98 -10.43 -16.56
C ILE A 26 -3.84 -9.07 -17.25
N VAL A 27 -4.49 -8.06 -16.71
CA VAL A 27 -4.35 -6.68 -17.17
C VAL A 27 -3.38 -5.93 -16.25
N LEU A 28 -2.25 -5.47 -16.80
CA LEU A 28 -1.28 -4.66 -16.07
C LEU A 28 -1.51 -3.18 -16.37
N THR A 29 -1.67 -2.39 -15.33
CA THR A 29 -1.82 -0.95 -15.44
C THR A 29 -1.10 -0.22 -14.30
N THR A 30 -1.00 1.10 -14.38
CA THR A 30 -0.46 1.92 -13.30
C THR A 30 -1.57 2.61 -12.52
N TYR A 31 -1.30 3.00 -11.28
CA TYR A 31 -2.25 3.79 -10.47
C TYR A 31 -2.73 5.06 -11.18
N GLY A 32 -1.83 5.73 -11.90
CA GLY A 32 -2.16 6.93 -12.66
C GLY A 32 -3.14 6.66 -13.80
N VAL A 33 -2.99 5.56 -14.52
CA VAL A 33 -3.93 5.14 -15.58
C VAL A 33 -5.24 4.68 -14.95
N ALA A 34 -5.20 3.80 -13.95
CA ALA A 34 -6.38 3.30 -13.27
C ALA A 34 -7.25 4.43 -12.69
N ARG A 35 -6.62 5.49 -12.15
CA ARG A 35 -7.34 6.68 -11.67
C ARG A 35 -8.04 7.45 -12.79
N ARG A 36 -7.39 7.62 -13.95
CA ARG A 36 -7.97 8.36 -15.08
C ARG A 36 -9.06 7.59 -15.80
N GLU A 37 -8.88 6.26 -15.88
CA GLU A 37 -9.73 5.35 -16.64
C GLU A 37 -10.64 4.50 -15.72
N ALA A 38 -10.89 4.98 -14.49
CA ALA A 38 -11.65 4.22 -13.51
C ALA A 38 -13.04 3.79 -14.02
N ALA A 39 -13.71 4.65 -14.78
CA ALA A 39 -15.01 4.32 -15.37
C ALA A 39 -14.92 3.20 -16.42
N ALA A 40 -13.91 3.27 -17.30
CA ALA A 40 -13.70 2.19 -18.29
C ALA A 40 -13.34 0.87 -17.63
N LEU A 41 -12.47 0.90 -16.60
CA LEU A 41 -12.13 -0.29 -15.82
C LEU A 41 -13.34 -0.82 -15.03
N ALA A 42 -14.19 0.05 -14.49
CA ALA A 42 -15.37 -0.35 -13.74
C ALA A 42 -16.46 -1.01 -14.62
N ALA A 43 -16.41 -0.82 -15.94
CA ALA A 43 -17.32 -1.47 -16.87
C ALA A 43 -17.02 -2.96 -17.12
N HIS A 44 -15.88 -3.47 -16.63
CA HIS A 44 -15.50 -4.88 -16.77
C HIS A 44 -15.69 -5.66 -15.49
N PRO A 45 -16.10 -6.94 -15.55
CA PRO A 45 -16.20 -7.82 -14.40
C PRO A 45 -14.81 -8.36 -14.04
N TRP A 46 -14.20 -7.81 -13.01
CA TRP A 46 -12.89 -8.27 -12.51
C TRP A 46 -13.09 -9.36 -11.45
N GLY A 47 -12.55 -10.55 -11.66
CA GLY A 47 -12.50 -11.58 -10.62
C GLY A 47 -11.52 -11.20 -9.51
N LEU A 48 -10.39 -10.53 -9.86
CA LEU A 48 -9.37 -10.14 -8.90
C LEU A 48 -8.73 -8.81 -9.28
N ILE A 49 -8.53 -7.94 -8.28
CA ILE A 49 -7.63 -6.78 -8.39
C ILE A 49 -6.49 -6.94 -7.38
N ALA A 50 -5.25 -6.94 -7.89
CA ALA A 50 -4.05 -6.90 -7.06
C ALA A 50 -3.41 -5.51 -7.16
N ALA A 51 -3.25 -4.84 -6.02
CA ALA A 51 -2.57 -3.55 -5.90
C ALA A 51 -1.16 -3.79 -5.36
N ASP A 52 -0.16 -3.71 -6.23
CA ASP A 52 1.25 -3.76 -5.82
C ASP A 52 1.69 -2.37 -5.34
N GLU A 53 2.63 -2.31 -4.38
CA GLU A 53 3.04 -1.08 -3.69
C GLU A 53 1.80 -0.30 -3.18
N ALA A 54 0.92 -1.01 -2.46
CA ALA A 54 -0.39 -0.53 -2.06
C ALA A 54 -0.36 0.69 -1.11
N GLN A 55 0.81 1.10 -0.61
CA GLN A 55 0.96 2.38 0.07
C GLN A 55 0.54 3.58 -0.79
N ALA A 56 0.47 3.42 -2.13
CA ALA A 56 -0.10 4.43 -3.03
C ALA A 56 -1.58 4.76 -2.76
N ILE A 57 -2.31 3.89 -2.07
CA ILE A 57 -3.73 4.05 -1.72
C ILE A 57 -4.00 4.13 -0.22
N LYS A 58 -2.97 4.21 0.63
CA LYS A 58 -3.08 4.33 2.10
C LYS A 58 -3.81 5.60 2.57
N ASN A 59 -3.83 6.64 1.76
CA ASN A 59 -4.63 7.82 2.05
C ASN A 59 -6.04 7.65 1.46
N PRO A 60 -7.09 7.40 2.29
CA PRO A 60 -8.43 7.08 1.83
C PRO A 60 -9.13 8.22 1.09
N ILE A 61 -8.71 9.47 1.30
CA ILE A 61 -9.27 10.67 0.64
C ILE A 61 -8.56 11.02 -0.66
N SER A 62 -7.44 10.37 -0.97
CA SER A 62 -6.70 10.62 -2.21
C SER A 62 -7.54 10.29 -3.45
N ARG A 63 -7.30 11.00 -4.55
CA ARG A 63 -8.00 10.75 -5.82
C ARG A 63 -7.79 9.32 -6.32
N THR A 64 -6.60 8.77 -6.10
CA THR A 64 -6.26 7.40 -6.50
C THR A 64 -7.03 6.37 -5.68
N ALA A 65 -7.04 6.49 -4.35
CA ALA A 65 -7.78 5.59 -3.49
C ALA A 65 -9.30 5.61 -3.77
N LYS A 66 -9.87 6.80 -3.98
CA LYS A 66 -11.27 6.95 -4.35
C LYS A 66 -11.58 6.28 -5.70
N ALA A 67 -10.75 6.52 -6.72
CA ALA A 67 -10.93 5.92 -8.03
C ALA A 67 -10.85 4.39 -8.01
N LEU A 68 -9.87 3.81 -7.29
CA LEU A 68 -9.76 2.36 -7.19
C LEU A 68 -10.93 1.70 -6.45
N ARG A 69 -11.59 2.41 -5.53
CA ARG A 69 -12.79 1.92 -4.87
C ARG A 69 -14.00 1.81 -5.79
N THR A 70 -14.06 2.58 -6.86
CA THR A 70 -15.16 2.50 -7.83
C THR A 70 -15.04 1.34 -8.81
N ILE A 71 -13.89 0.67 -8.89
CA ILE A 71 -13.69 -0.49 -9.77
C ILE A 71 -14.14 -1.74 -9.02
N PRO A 72 -15.23 -2.40 -9.46
CA PRO A 72 -15.72 -3.61 -8.80
C PRO A 72 -14.78 -4.79 -9.03
N ALA A 73 -14.70 -5.69 -8.07
CA ALA A 73 -14.02 -6.98 -8.19
C ALA A 73 -14.53 -7.95 -7.12
N ASP A 74 -14.50 -9.26 -7.44
CA ASP A 74 -14.89 -10.30 -6.50
C ASP A 74 -13.89 -10.45 -5.35
N ALA A 75 -12.61 -10.24 -5.63
CA ALA A 75 -11.56 -10.26 -4.63
C ALA A 75 -10.55 -9.13 -4.84
N ARG A 76 -9.89 -8.71 -3.75
CA ARG A 76 -8.83 -7.69 -3.78
C ARG A 76 -7.66 -8.09 -2.91
N PHE A 77 -6.44 -7.90 -3.43
CA PHE A 77 -5.19 -8.05 -2.70
C PHE A 77 -4.39 -6.75 -2.69
N ALA A 78 -3.86 -6.40 -1.53
CA ALA A 78 -2.91 -5.30 -1.36
C ALA A 78 -1.54 -5.88 -1.02
N LEU A 79 -0.54 -5.64 -1.86
CA LEU A 79 0.85 -6.02 -1.62
C LEU A 79 1.61 -4.77 -1.20
N THR A 80 2.29 -4.83 -0.06
CA THR A 80 3.09 -3.71 0.45
C THR A 80 4.15 -4.20 1.43
N GLY A 81 5.33 -3.59 1.39
CA GLY A 81 6.36 -3.81 2.40
C GLY A 81 6.08 -3.07 3.71
N THR A 82 5.23 -2.03 3.69
CA THR A 82 4.96 -1.13 4.80
C THR A 82 3.45 -0.88 4.99
N PRO A 83 2.70 -1.86 5.53
CA PRO A 83 1.25 -1.72 5.70
C PRO A 83 0.87 -0.61 6.68
N VAL A 84 1.73 -0.33 7.65
CA VAL A 84 1.64 0.80 8.59
C VAL A 84 2.97 1.53 8.57
N GLU A 85 3.01 2.76 8.05
CA GLU A 85 4.20 3.60 8.13
C GLU A 85 4.15 4.52 9.35
N ASN A 86 3.09 5.30 9.47
CA ASN A 86 3.01 6.34 10.49
C ASN A 86 1.74 6.28 11.34
N ARG A 87 0.63 5.79 10.79
CA ARG A 87 -0.68 5.82 11.45
C ARG A 87 -1.52 4.60 11.13
N LEU A 88 -2.34 4.17 12.09
CA LEU A 88 -3.28 3.06 11.90
C LEU A 88 -4.35 3.35 10.85
N VAL A 89 -4.58 4.61 10.52
CA VAL A 89 -5.44 4.99 9.39
C VAL A 89 -4.90 4.46 8.05
N ASP A 90 -3.59 4.29 7.91
CA ASP A 90 -2.97 3.69 6.73
C ASP A 90 -3.41 2.22 6.60
N LEU A 91 -3.36 1.47 7.70
CA LEU A 91 -3.87 0.09 7.77
C LEU A 91 -5.38 0.02 7.50
N TRP A 92 -6.14 0.92 8.13
CA TRP A 92 -7.58 1.02 7.89
C TRP A 92 -7.87 1.18 6.39
N ALA A 93 -7.17 2.07 5.71
CA ALA A 93 -7.41 2.37 4.30
C ALA A 93 -7.15 1.16 3.39
N LEU A 94 -6.12 0.36 3.69
CA LEU A 94 -5.80 -0.85 2.95
C LEU A 94 -6.84 -1.95 3.20
N LEU A 95 -7.18 -2.18 4.47
CA LEU A 95 -8.18 -3.19 4.85
C LEU A 95 -9.59 -2.82 4.37
N ASP A 96 -9.97 -1.54 4.44
CA ASP A 96 -11.25 -1.07 3.90
C ASP A 96 -11.33 -1.20 2.37
N TRP A 97 -10.18 -1.09 1.67
CA TRP A 97 -10.14 -1.34 0.23
C TRP A 97 -10.21 -2.83 -0.12
N THR A 98 -9.51 -3.71 0.62
CA THR A 98 -9.52 -5.17 0.37
C THR A 98 -10.79 -5.83 0.91
N THR A 99 -11.27 -5.41 2.07
CA THR A 99 -12.40 -5.99 2.81
C THR A 99 -13.27 -4.87 3.36
N PRO A 100 -14.13 -4.25 2.51
CA PRO A 100 -14.93 -3.11 2.90
C PRO A 100 -15.76 -3.38 4.14
N GLY A 101 -15.71 -2.46 5.11
CA GLY A 101 -16.47 -2.51 6.35
C GLY A 101 -15.87 -3.35 7.48
N LEU A 102 -14.77 -4.09 7.27
CA LEU A 102 -14.13 -4.91 8.30
C LEU A 102 -13.82 -4.13 9.59
N LEU A 103 -13.29 -2.93 9.45
CA LEU A 103 -12.92 -2.05 10.58
C LEU A 103 -13.96 -0.95 10.86
N GLY A 104 -15.12 -1.02 10.21
CA GLY A 104 -16.18 -0.02 10.32
C GLY A 104 -15.82 1.35 9.73
N PRO A 105 -16.67 2.38 9.95
CA PRO A 105 -16.44 3.72 9.43
C PRO A 105 -15.15 4.35 9.99
N LEU A 106 -14.44 5.12 9.15
CA LEU A 106 -13.16 5.73 9.50
C LEU A 106 -13.19 6.56 10.80
N ASP A 107 -14.23 7.36 11.00
CA ASP A 107 -14.31 8.22 12.17
C ASP A 107 -14.51 7.43 13.47
N ARG A 108 -15.26 6.32 13.38
CA ARG A 108 -15.42 5.38 14.49
C ARG A 108 -14.08 4.68 14.78
N PHE A 109 -13.41 4.16 13.75
CA PHE A 109 -12.10 3.52 13.87
C PHE A 109 -11.07 4.47 14.51
N ARG A 110 -11.03 5.73 14.07
CA ARG A 110 -10.13 6.74 14.66
C ARG A 110 -10.38 6.91 16.15
N ARG A 111 -11.64 7.13 16.54
CA ARG A 111 -12.00 7.41 17.93
C ARG A 111 -11.82 6.20 18.85
N GLU A 112 -12.23 5.02 18.39
CA GLU A 112 -12.35 3.84 19.24
C GLU A 112 -11.11 2.93 19.19
N ILE A 113 -10.27 3.05 18.16
CA ILE A 113 -9.10 2.18 17.96
C ILE A 113 -7.81 2.99 17.77
N ALA A 114 -7.76 3.89 16.77
CA ALA A 114 -6.50 4.53 16.43
C ALA A 114 -6.00 5.44 17.56
N VAL A 115 -6.86 6.28 18.15
CA VAL A 115 -6.47 7.17 19.26
C VAL A 115 -6.06 6.39 20.50
N PRO A 116 -6.82 5.40 21.00
CA PRO A 116 -6.36 4.58 22.13
C PRO A 116 -5.01 3.91 21.89
N VAL A 117 -4.79 3.31 20.73
CA VAL A 117 -3.53 2.61 20.43
C VAL A 117 -2.35 3.56 20.23
N GLU A 118 -2.52 4.63 19.44
CA GLU A 118 -1.41 5.49 19.02
C GLU A 118 -1.03 6.52 20.07
N ARG A 119 -2.03 7.16 20.70
CA ARG A 119 -1.83 8.22 21.66
C ARG A 119 -1.79 7.72 23.10
N ASP A 120 -2.79 6.91 23.47
CA ASP A 120 -2.97 6.47 24.85
C ASP A 120 -2.17 5.19 25.16
N ARG A 121 -1.59 4.55 24.14
CA ARG A 121 -0.77 3.32 24.19
C ARG A 121 -1.48 2.16 24.90
N ASP A 122 -2.78 2.07 24.69
CA ASP A 122 -3.65 1.04 25.27
C ASP A 122 -3.29 -0.35 24.70
N PRO A 123 -2.76 -1.28 25.52
CA PRO A 123 -2.36 -2.61 25.06
C PRO A 123 -3.56 -3.47 24.69
N ASP A 124 -4.70 -3.33 25.37
CA ASP A 124 -5.89 -4.14 25.13
C ASP A 124 -6.55 -3.77 23.80
N ALA A 125 -6.58 -2.47 23.49
CA ALA A 125 -7.02 -1.97 22.18
C ALA A 125 -6.09 -2.46 21.05
N ALA A 126 -4.78 -2.44 21.28
CA ALA A 126 -3.78 -2.93 20.32
C ALA A 126 -3.91 -4.44 20.06
N GLU A 127 -4.07 -5.25 21.12
CA GLU A 127 -4.26 -6.69 21.01
C GLU A 127 -5.58 -7.03 20.30
N SER A 128 -6.66 -6.33 20.63
CA SER A 128 -7.97 -6.52 20.01
C SER A 128 -7.92 -6.22 18.51
N LEU A 129 -7.25 -5.14 18.10
CA LEU A 129 -7.02 -4.83 16.69
C LEU A 129 -6.18 -5.92 16.01
N ALA A 130 -5.07 -6.31 16.63
CA ALA A 130 -4.18 -7.34 16.07
C ALA A 130 -4.91 -8.66 15.84
N ARG A 131 -5.73 -9.09 16.79
CA ARG A 131 -6.56 -10.30 16.68
C ARG A 131 -7.59 -10.20 15.55
N LEU A 132 -8.23 -9.04 15.39
CA LEU A 132 -9.23 -8.80 14.35
C LEU A 132 -8.61 -8.84 12.95
N VAL A 133 -7.43 -8.23 12.76
CA VAL A 133 -6.82 -8.09 11.41
C VAL A 133 -5.96 -9.28 11.01
N ARG A 134 -5.50 -10.10 11.95
CA ARG A 134 -4.61 -11.24 11.72
C ARG A 134 -5.06 -12.18 10.60
N PRO A 135 -6.35 -12.56 10.46
CA PRO A 135 -6.80 -13.44 9.37
C PRO A 135 -6.68 -12.84 7.97
N PHE A 136 -6.58 -11.51 7.88
CA PHE A 136 -6.55 -10.75 6.62
C PHE A 136 -5.14 -10.31 6.23
N LEU A 137 -4.12 -10.58 7.07
CA LEU A 137 -2.74 -10.15 6.87
C LEU A 137 -1.80 -11.35 6.79
N LEU A 138 -1.10 -11.46 5.67
CA LEU A 138 0.01 -12.37 5.51
C LEU A 138 1.32 -11.57 5.59
N ARG A 139 2.01 -11.62 6.72
CA ARG A 139 3.30 -10.95 6.92
C ARG A 139 4.42 -11.99 6.97
N ARG A 140 5.32 -11.91 5.99
CA ARG A 140 6.56 -12.70 5.93
C ARG A 140 7.74 -11.75 6.12
N ARG A 141 8.66 -12.10 7.00
CA ARG A 141 9.90 -11.33 7.24
C ARG A 141 11.08 -12.08 6.64
N LYS A 142 12.08 -11.35 6.17
CA LYS A 142 13.34 -11.95 5.69
C LYS A 142 14.08 -12.70 6.80
N SER A 143 13.81 -12.35 8.08
CA SER A 143 14.35 -13.04 9.26
C SER A 143 13.63 -14.33 9.62
N ASP A 144 12.48 -14.63 8.97
CA ASP A 144 11.75 -15.85 9.24
C ASP A 144 12.51 -17.04 8.62
N PRO A 145 12.82 -18.11 9.36
CA PRO A 145 13.73 -19.18 8.94
C PRO A 145 13.37 -19.83 7.60
N ASP A 146 12.06 -19.96 7.33
CA ASP A 146 11.55 -20.66 6.14
C ASP A 146 11.34 -19.73 4.93
N ILE A 147 11.56 -18.42 5.07
CA ILE A 147 11.26 -17.45 4.00
C ILE A 147 12.46 -17.17 3.10
N ALA A 148 13.64 -17.04 3.67
CA ALA A 148 14.85 -16.75 2.93
C ALA A 148 16.09 -17.34 3.63
N PRO A 149 16.22 -18.69 3.71
CA PRO A 149 17.28 -19.34 4.45
C PRO A 149 18.69 -19.03 3.93
N ASP A 150 18.80 -18.66 2.64
CA ASP A 150 20.08 -18.39 1.99
C ASP A 150 20.53 -16.91 2.12
N LEU A 151 19.76 -16.06 2.80
CA LEU A 151 20.17 -14.68 3.00
C LEU A 151 21.24 -14.58 4.09
N PRO A 152 22.38 -13.93 3.80
CA PRO A 152 23.38 -13.67 4.83
C PRO A 152 22.84 -12.70 5.89
N PRO A 153 23.39 -12.72 7.11
CA PRO A 153 23.01 -11.77 8.14
C PRO A 153 23.21 -10.33 7.68
N LYS A 154 22.30 -9.45 8.08
CA LYS A 154 22.41 -8.02 7.76
C LYS A 154 23.64 -7.45 8.44
N THR A 155 24.54 -6.86 7.66
CA THR A 155 25.69 -6.09 8.16
C THR A 155 25.38 -4.61 8.01
N GLU A 156 25.50 -3.84 9.08
CA GLU A 156 25.36 -2.39 9.08
C GLU A 156 26.72 -1.76 9.37
N THR A 157 27.09 -0.78 8.57
CA THR A 157 28.35 -0.03 8.75
C THR A 157 28.03 1.45 8.63
N ASP A 158 28.27 2.18 9.71
CA ASP A 158 28.15 3.63 9.72
C ASP A 158 29.40 4.26 9.12
N ARG A 159 29.23 5.01 8.05
CA ARG A 159 30.31 5.80 7.45
C ARG A 159 30.03 7.28 7.64
N VAL A 160 30.79 7.90 8.53
CA VAL A 160 30.74 9.34 8.74
C VAL A 160 31.42 10.03 7.57
N VAL A 161 30.70 10.89 6.88
CA VAL A 161 31.22 11.70 5.78
C VAL A 161 31.10 13.17 6.16
N PRO A 162 32.21 13.94 6.17
CA PRO A 162 32.16 15.38 6.45
C PRO A 162 31.39 16.11 5.33
N LEU A 163 30.68 17.16 5.71
CA LEU A 163 30.02 18.04 4.74
C LEU A 163 31.07 18.83 3.95
N THR A 164 30.78 19.14 2.69
CA THR A 164 31.60 20.08 1.91
C THR A 164 31.46 21.50 2.47
N THR A 165 32.39 22.37 2.11
CA THR A 165 32.36 23.80 2.55
C THR A 165 31.05 24.47 2.11
N GLU A 166 30.60 24.20 0.89
CA GLU A 166 29.34 24.73 0.35
C GLU A 166 28.13 24.24 1.14
N GLN A 167 28.10 22.95 1.49
CA GLN A 167 27.03 22.36 2.31
C GLN A 167 26.98 22.96 3.70
N VAL A 168 28.16 23.15 4.34
CA VAL A 168 28.24 23.80 5.66
C VAL A 168 27.74 25.24 5.60
N THR A 169 28.12 25.98 4.56
CA THR A 169 27.70 27.37 4.38
C THR A 169 26.18 27.47 4.17
N LEU A 170 25.62 26.62 3.31
CA LEU A 170 24.18 26.58 3.05
C LEU A 170 23.39 26.19 4.31
N TYR A 171 23.86 25.19 5.05
CA TYR A 171 23.24 24.74 6.29
C TYR A 171 23.19 25.87 7.34
N LYS A 172 24.33 26.56 7.53
CA LYS A 172 24.39 27.70 8.45
C LYS A 172 23.45 28.81 8.05
N ALA A 173 23.45 29.20 6.77
CA ALA A 173 22.53 30.25 6.28
C ALA A 173 21.06 29.90 6.51
N THR A 174 20.66 28.63 6.29
CA THR A 174 19.28 28.18 6.55
C THR A 174 18.93 28.18 8.04
N VAL A 175 19.87 27.78 8.91
CA VAL A 175 19.63 27.80 10.37
C VAL A 175 19.50 29.23 10.88
N ASP A 176 20.36 30.13 10.40
CA ASP A 176 20.34 31.56 10.80
C ASP A 176 19.08 32.29 10.32
N GLU A 177 18.45 31.83 9.21
CA GLU A 177 17.21 32.39 8.69
C GLU A 177 15.96 31.93 9.48
N VAL A 178 16.03 30.76 10.14
CA VAL A 178 14.89 30.12 10.82
C VAL A 178 14.90 30.39 12.34
N MET A 179 16.05 30.76 12.90
CA MET A 179 16.20 31.06 14.32
C MET A 179 16.09 32.56 14.61
#